data_4e1ec89c0c1bc86da8674909b2f0b214
#
_entry.id   4e1ec89c0c1bc86da8674909b2f0b214
#
_cell.length_a   1.000
_cell.length_b   1.000
_cell.length_c   1.000
_cell.angle_alpha   90.00
_cell.angle_beta   90.00
_cell.angle_gamma   90.00
#
_symmetry.space_group_name_H-M   'P 1'
#
loop_
_entity.id
_entity.type
_entity.pdbx_description
1 polymer ?
#
loop_
_entity_poly.entity_id
_entity_poly.type
_entity_poly.pdbx_seq_one_letter_code
_entity_poly.pdbx_strand_id
1 'polypeptide(L)'
;DLVALYQLSDEMNMEFATASLHNSFYFVEAKNIIHDRPMVAQEFERLINELLKSKSPKKWFRAYFNHGLINYIYGQKRLLPCDMAFDTFFIDPYGDVMPCNGTKDKEVMGNLNECDSFDELWNSPQADAVRAKVRCCDRNCWMIGSVSPAMHKYIWVPAFWVLRHKLRFW
;
A
#
# COMPACT_ATOMS: atom_id res chain seq x y z
N ASP A 1 15.21 -14.89 -0.96
CA ASP A 1 15.17 -15.03 0.51
C ASP A 1 15.04 -13.64 1.14
N LEU A 2 13.79 -13.27 1.51
CA LEU A 2 13.49 -11.96 2.09
C LEU A 2 14.12 -11.76 3.47
N VAL A 3 14.26 -12.82 4.23
CA VAL A 3 14.83 -12.74 5.60
C VAL A 3 16.32 -12.42 5.55
N ALA A 4 17.09 -13.03 4.65
CA ALA A 4 18.50 -12.73 4.49
C ALA A 4 18.73 -11.27 4.04
N LEU A 5 17.92 -10.77 3.10
CA LEU A 5 17.97 -9.37 2.69
C LEU A 5 17.59 -8.40 3.83
N TYR A 6 16.59 -8.75 4.61
CA TYR A 6 16.22 -7.97 5.79
C TYR A 6 17.36 -7.93 6.83
N GLN A 7 17.99 -9.06 7.12
CA GLN A 7 19.13 -9.14 8.06
C GLN A 7 20.31 -8.31 7.56
N LEU A 8 20.66 -8.42 6.29
CA LEU A 8 21.70 -7.59 5.68
C LEU A 8 21.39 -6.09 5.80
N SER A 9 20.13 -5.69 5.55
CA SER A 9 19.72 -4.28 5.70
C SER A 9 19.84 -3.79 7.13
N ASP A 10 19.52 -4.64 8.11
CA ASP A 10 19.63 -4.33 9.55
C ASP A 10 21.09 -4.18 9.97
N GLU A 11 21.98 -5.05 9.49
CA GLU A 11 23.44 -4.97 9.69
C GLU A 11 24.04 -3.68 9.10
N MET A 12 23.54 -3.27 7.93
CA MET A 12 23.96 -2.03 7.25
C MET A 12 23.28 -0.78 7.81
N ASN A 13 22.44 -0.91 8.83
CA ASN A 13 21.60 0.18 9.37
C ASN A 13 20.75 0.88 8.30
N MET A 14 20.23 0.10 7.36
CA MET A 14 19.37 0.57 6.27
C MET A 14 17.91 0.21 6.51
N GLU A 15 16.99 1.00 5.96
CA GLU A 15 15.58 0.67 5.99
C GLU A 15 15.24 -0.40 4.95
N PHE A 16 14.57 -1.46 5.39
CA PHE A 16 14.07 -2.51 4.51
C PHE A 16 12.60 -2.28 4.15
N ALA A 17 12.32 -2.10 2.88
CA ALA A 17 10.97 -1.97 2.37
C ALA A 17 10.63 -3.14 1.44
N THR A 18 9.38 -3.54 1.45
CA THR A 18 8.84 -4.63 0.63
C THR A 18 7.70 -4.16 -0.24
N ALA A 19 7.52 -4.80 -1.38
CA ALA A 19 6.38 -4.62 -2.26
C ALA A 19 6.04 -5.96 -2.90
N SER A 20 4.83 -6.09 -3.40
CA SER A 20 4.44 -7.17 -4.29
C SER A 20 4.22 -6.65 -5.70
N LEU A 21 4.16 -7.54 -6.66
CA LEU A 21 3.91 -7.21 -8.06
C LEU A 21 2.50 -6.66 -8.24
N HIS A 22 2.38 -5.41 -8.68
CA HIS A 22 1.11 -4.75 -8.95
C HIS A 22 0.95 -4.44 -10.44
N ASN A 23 -0.28 -4.50 -10.90
CA ASN A 23 -0.66 -4.06 -12.24
C ASN A 23 -1.36 -2.70 -12.14
N SER A 24 -0.93 -1.74 -12.94
CA SER A 24 -1.60 -0.45 -13.08
C SER A 24 -1.29 0.18 -14.43
N PHE A 25 -2.08 1.16 -14.85
CA PHE A 25 -1.80 1.91 -16.07
C PHE A 25 -0.42 2.61 -15.99
N TYR A 26 -0.04 3.06 -14.79
CA TYR A 26 1.19 3.83 -14.56
C TYR A 26 2.46 3.00 -14.79
N PHE A 27 2.43 1.70 -14.47
CA PHE A 27 3.55 0.79 -14.70
C PHE A 27 3.56 0.19 -16.12
N VAL A 28 2.64 0.62 -16.98
CA VAL A 28 2.48 0.15 -18.37
C VAL A 28 2.26 -1.37 -18.48
N GLU A 29 2.05 -2.03 -17.36
CA GLU A 29 1.88 -3.48 -17.27
C GLU A 29 0.54 -3.83 -16.60
N ALA A 30 -0.30 -4.54 -17.37
CA ALA A 30 -1.61 -5.00 -16.90
C ALA A 30 -1.69 -6.52 -16.73
N LYS A 31 -0.62 -7.26 -17.07
CA LYS A 31 -0.62 -8.72 -17.19
C LYS A 31 0.42 -9.41 -16.31
N ASN A 32 1.00 -8.69 -15.35
CA ASN A 32 1.90 -9.32 -14.40
C ASN A 32 1.15 -10.36 -13.57
N ILE A 33 1.71 -11.56 -13.47
CA ILE A 33 1.14 -12.68 -12.72
C ILE A 33 2.18 -13.21 -11.75
N ILE A 34 1.78 -13.41 -10.50
CA ILE A 34 2.57 -14.13 -9.52
C ILE A 34 2.31 -15.63 -9.74
N HIS A 35 3.26 -16.34 -10.33
CA HIS A 35 3.10 -17.75 -10.71
C HIS A 35 3.07 -18.69 -9.52
N ASP A 36 3.97 -18.49 -8.54
CA ASP A 36 4.03 -19.30 -7.32
C ASP A 36 3.63 -18.47 -6.09
N ARG A 37 2.32 -18.27 -5.96
CA ARG A 37 1.76 -17.52 -4.83
C ARG A 37 2.10 -18.14 -3.47
N PRO A 38 2.04 -19.49 -3.28
CA PRO A 38 2.39 -20.10 -2.00
C PRO A 38 3.84 -19.86 -1.60
N MET A 39 4.79 -20.01 -2.52
CA MET A 39 6.21 -19.78 -2.25
C MET A 39 6.46 -18.31 -1.87
N VAL A 40 5.89 -17.37 -2.63
CA VAL A 40 6.04 -15.93 -2.36
C VAL A 40 5.40 -15.58 -1.01
N ALA A 41 4.21 -16.08 -0.72
CA ALA A 41 3.54 -15.83 0.56
C ALA A 41 4.37 -16.40 1.74
N GLN A 42 4.96 -17.58 1.60
CA GLN A 42 5.82 -18.19 2.63
C GLN A 42 7.03 -17.32 2.96
N GLU A 43 7.67 -16.70 1.96
CA GLU A 43 8.78 -15.78 2.20
C GLU A 43 8.32 -14.55 3.00
N PHE A 44 7.13 -14.00 2.70
CA PHE A 44 6.56 -12.92 3.50
C PHE A 44 6.21 -13.38 4.92
N GLU A 45 5.70 -14.60 5.12
CA GLU A 45 5.42 -15.16 6.45
C GLU A 45 6.69 -15.29 7.30
N ARG A 46 7.79 -15.76 6.71
CA ARG A 46 9.09 -15.82 7.37
C ARG A 46 9.56 -14.43 7.81
N LEU A 47 9.46 -13.44 6.91
CA LEU A 47 9.81 -12.05 7.22
C LEU A 47 8.93 -11.46 8.33
N ILE A 48 7.62 -11.71 8.32
CA ILE A 48 6.70 -11.29 9.37
C ILE A 48 7.14 -11.82 10.73
N ASN A 49 7.48 -13.11 10.81
CA ASN A 49 7.93 -13.74 12.03
C ASN A 49 9.21 -13.08 12.56
N GLU A 50 10.18 -12.75 11.70
CA GLU A 50 11.39 -12.02 12.10
C GLU A 50 11.07 -10.60 12.60
N LEU A 51 10.23 -9.86 11.89
CA LEU A 51 9.82 -8.51 12.28
C LEU A 51 9.10 -8.49 13.64
N LEU A 52 8.29 -9.50 13.94
CA LEU A 52 7.55 -9.61 15.22
C LEU A 52 8.45 -9.95 16.41
N LYS A 53 9.62 -10.58 16.21
CA LYS A 53 10.62 -10.80 17.29
C LYS A 53 11.20 -9.49 17.80
N SER A 54 11.24 -8.46 17.00
CA SER A 54 11.78 -7.15 17.37
C SER A 54 10.96 -6.47 18.48
N LYS A 55 11.61 -5.58 19.23
CA LYS A 55 10.96 -4.68 20.20
C LYS A 55 10.51 -3.36 19.57
N SER A 56 10.82 -3.12 18.30
CA SER A 56 10.50 -1.87 17.60
C SER A 56 9.06 -1.85 17.09
N PRO A 57 8.22 -0.89 17.51
CA PRO A 57 6.88 -0.71 16.96
C PRO A 57 6.88 -0.51 15.43
N LYS A 58 7.90 0.17 14.88
CA LYS A 58 8.06 0.35 13.44
C LYS A 58 8.16 -0.99 12.70
N LYS A 59 8.93 -1.95 13.25
CA LYS A 59 9.05 -3.29 12.68
C LYS A 59 7.73 -4.07 12.80
N TRP A 60 6.93 -3.85 13.85
CA TRP A 60 5.60 -4.47 14.00
C TRP A 60 4.61 -3.95 12.96
N PHE A 61 4.62 -2.64 12.69
CA PHE A 61 3.81 -2.05 11.61
C PHE A 61 4.19 -2.62 10.24
N ARG A 62 5.50 -2.81 10.00
CA ARG A 62 5.98 -3.50 8.79
C ARG A 62 5.51 -4.94 8.71
N ALA A 63 5.43 -5.67 9.84
CA ALA A 63 4.88 -7.02 9.88
C ALA A 63 3.40 -7.04 9.43
N TYR A 64 2.59 -6.11 9.94
CA TYR A 64 1.20 -5.98 9.49
C TYR A 64 1.09 -5.59 8.01
N PHE A 65 1.95 -4.70 7.53
CA PHE A 65 2.00 -4.36 6.11
C PHE A 65 2.29 -5.60 5.24
N ASN A 66 3.27 -6.42 5.64
CA ASN A 66 3.60 -7.66 4.92
C ASN A 66 2.47 -8.70 4.99
N HIS A 67 1.73 -8.76 6.10
CA HIS A 67 0.51 -9.57 6.17
C HIS A 67 -0.52 -9.15 5.12
N GLY A 68 -0.71 -7.86 4.91
CA GLY A 68 -1.58 -7.37 3.85
C GLY A 68 -1.06 -7.65 2.44
N LEU A 69 0.27 -7.74 2.24
CA LEU A 69 0.84 -8.20 0.96
C LEU A 69 0.49 -9.66 0.68
N ILE A 70 0.52 -10.54 1.69
CA ILE A 70 0.06 -11.93 1.54
C ILE A 70 -1.41 -11.97 1.13
N ASN A 71 -2.25 -11.20 1.80
CA ASN A 71 -3.66 -11.06 1.48
C ASN A 71 -3.88 -10.61 0.02
N TYR A 72 -3.09 -9.63 -0.43
CA TYR A 72 -3.08 -9.14 -1.81
C TYR A 72 -2.65 -10.23 -2.82
N ILE A 73 -1.58 -10.97 -2.52
CA ILE A 73 -1.04 -12.05 -3.37
C ILE A 73 -2.11 -13.12 -3.63
N TYR A 74 -2.93 -13.44 -2.64
CA TYR A 74 -4.04 -14.39 -2.78
C TYR A 74 -5.32 -13.77 -3.40
N GLY A 75 -5.30 -12.51 -3.79
CA GLY A 75 -6.44 -11.84 -4.43
C GLY A 75 -7.61 -11.58 -3.50
N GLN A 76 -7.38 -11.57 -2.19
CA GLN A 76 -8.41 -11.33 -1.19
C GLN A 76 -8.71 -9.83 -1.06
N LYS A 77 -9.85 -9.49 -0.46
CA LYS A 77 -10.25 -8.10 -0.23
C LYS A 77 -9.21 -7.37 0.64
N ARG A 78 -9.06 -6.08 0.39
CA ARG A 78 -8.19 -5.19 1.14
C ARG A 78 -8.52 -5.23 2.66
N LEU A 79 -7.49 -5.27 3.51
CA LEU A 79 -7.66 -5.36 4.97
C LEU A 79 -8.06 -4.04 5.62
N LEU A 80 -7.81 -2.91 4.96
CA LEU A 80 -8.13 -1.56 5.42
C LEU A 80 -8.86 -0.80 4.31
N PRO A 81 -9.72 0.16 4.63
CA PRO A 81 -10.32 1.05 3.64
C PRO A 81 -9.27 1.76 2.78
N CYS A 82 -9.66 2.20 1.60
CA CYS A 82 -8.84 3.01 0.72
C CYS A 82 -9.28 4.47 0.83
N ASP A 83 -8.42 5.32 1.37
CA ASP A 83 -8.66 6.76 1.52
C ASP A 83 -7.90 7.59 0.46
N MET A 84 -7.49 6.95 -0.64
CA MET A 84 -6.90 7.64 -1.79
C MET A 84 -7.90 8.62 -2.41
N ALA A 85 -7.43 9.75 -2.90
CA ALA A 85 -8.19 10.91 -3.37
C ALA A 85 -8.94 11.69 -2.25
N PHE A 86 -8.84 11.27 -0.99
CA PHE A 86 -9.41 11.98 0.17
C PHE A 86 -8.30 12.49 1.10
N ASP A 87 -7.43 11.62 1.54
CA ASP A 87 -6.32 11.95 2.45
C ASP A 87 -4.96 11.97 1.72
N THR A 88 -4.90 11.38 0.53
CA THR A 88 -3.68 11.23 -0.26
C THR A 88 -4.01 11.22 -1.75
N PHE A 89 -3.07 11.66 -2.55
CA PHE A 89 -3.18 11.70 -4.02
C PHE A 89 -1.80 11.41 -4.65
N PHE A 90 -1.77 11.29 -5.95
CA PHE A 90 -0.56 11.10 -6.74
C PHE A 90 -0.47 12.21 -7.79
N ILE A 91 0.73 12.74 -8.01
CA ILE A 91 1.00 13.72 -9.08
C ILE A 91 2.00 13.11 -10.04
N ASP A 92 1.70 13.14 -11.32
CA ASP A 92 2.66 12.71 -12.34
C ASP A 92 3.62 13.84 -12.76
N PRO A 93 4.69 13.54 -13.52
CA PRO A 93 5.65 14.56 -13.96
C PRO A 93 5.06 15.66 -14.86
N TYR A 94 3.86 15.47 -15.38
CA TYR A 94 3.18 16.44 -16.23
C TYR A 94 2.23 17.35 -15.47
N GLY A 95 2.12 17.18 -14.15
CA GLY A 95 1.25 17.96 -13.29
C GLY A 95 -0.18 17.40 -13.16
N ASP A 96 -0.46 16.24 -13.72
CA ASP A 96 -1.78 15.60 -13.54
C ASP A 96 -1.92 15.09 -12.11
N VAL A 97 -2.95 15.56 -11.43
CA VAL A 97 -3.34 15.09 -10.09
C VAL A 97 -4.29 13.91 -10.25
N MET A 98 -3.90 12.78 -9.70
CA MET A 98 -4.62 11.52 -9.79
C MET A 98 -4.96 10.97 -8.40
N PRO A 99 -6.03 10.18 -8.26
CA PRO A 99 -6.41 9.58 -6.98
C PRO A 99 -5.31 8.68 -6.42
N CYS A 100 -4.68 7.89 -7.26
CA CYS A 100 -3.56 7.00 -6.91
C CYS A 100 -2.83 6.54 -8.19
N ASN A 101 -1.70 5.88 -8.01
CA ASN A 101 -0.96 5.23 -9.09
C ASN A 101 -1.38 3.77 -9.35
N GLY A 102 -2.41 3.28 -8.66
CA GLY A 102 -2.88 1.88 -8.73
C GLY A 102 -4.16 1.69 -9.55
N THR A 103 -4.73 2.72 -10.16
CA THR A 103 -5.94 2.61 -11.00
C THR A 103 -5.67 1.78 -12.26
N LYS A 104 -6.73 1.18 -12.82
CA LYS A 104 -6.64 0.43 -14.07
C LYS A 104 -6.43 1.37 -15.25
N ASP A 105 -7.20 2.46 -15.26
CA ASP A 105 -7.17 3.49 -16.30
C ASP A 105 -6.67 4.80 -15.68
N LYS A 106 -6.16 5.73 -16.50
CA LYS A 106 -5.72 7.04 -16.03
C LYS A 106 -6.94 7.87 -15.62
N GLU A 107 -7.05 8.13 -14.32
CA GLU A 107 -8.11 8.95 -13.72
C GLU A 107 -7.51 10.27 -13.25
N VAL A 108 -7.83 11.37 -13.91
CA VAL A 108 -7.25 12.69 -13.61
C VAL A 108 -8.28 13.55 -12.89
N MET A 109 -7.90 14.07 -11.71
CA MET A 109 -8.70 15.01 -10.91
C MET A 109 -8.56 16.45 -11.40
N GLY A 110 -7.47 16.76 -12.08
CA GLY A 110 -7.13 18.05 -12.67
C GLY A 110 -5.63 18.15 -12.93
N ASN A 111 -5.17 19.22 -13.55
CA ASN A 111 -3.75 19.47 -13.82
C ASN A 111 -3.28 20.74 -13.11
N LEU A 112 -2.16 20.68 -12.40
CA LEU A 112 -1.59 21.80 -11.65
C LEU A 112 -1.14 22.97 -12.53
N ASN A 113 -0.87 22.73 -13.80
CA ASN A 113 -0.50 23.78 -14.75
C ASN A 113 -1.70 24.51 -15.36
N GLU A 114 -2.93 24.02 -15.11
CA GLU A 114 -4.17 24.49 -15.72
C GLU A 114 -5.16 25.07 -14.68
N CYS A 115 -4.75 25.19 -13.42
CA CYS A 115 -5.57 25.75 -12.34
C CYS A 115 -4.85 26.90 -11.64
N ASP A 116 -5.61 27.84 -11.09
CA ASP A 116 -5.06 28.98 -10.35
C ASP A 116 -4.58 28.58 -8.95
N SER A 117 -5.14 27.50 -8.39
CA SER A 117 -4.74 26.98 -7.07
C SER A 117 -5.05 25.48 -6.93
N PHE A 118 -4.30 24.82 -6.03
CA PHE A 118 -4.60 23.43 -5.67
C PHE A 118 -5.97 23.28 -5.03
N ASP A 119 -6.42 24.25 -4.24
CA ASP A 119 -7.74 24.21 -3.60
C ASP A 119 -8.88 24.23 -4.62
N GLU A 120 -8.74 25.01 -5.69
CA GLU A 120 -9.70 25.02 -6.79
C GLU A 120 -9.77 23.66 -7.46
N LEU A 121 -8.64 23.11 -7.86
CA LEU A 121 -8.56 21.77 -8.44
C LEU A 121 -9.16 20.72 -7.52
N TRP A 122 -8.73 20.73 -6.24
CA TRP A 122 -9.13 19.73 -5.25
C TRP A 122 -10.62 19.71 -4.97
N ASN A 123 -11.28 20.90 -5.02
CA ASN A 123 -12.72 21.05 -4.80
C ASN A 123 -13.52 21.12 -6.12
N SER A 124 -12.93 20.77 -7.24
CA SER A 124 -13.60 20.79 -8.53
C SER A 124 -14.62 19.66 -8.70
N PRO A 125 -15.66 19.85 -9.54
CA PRO A 125 -16.59 18.78 -9.90
C PRO A 125 -15.89 17.56 -10.51
N GLN A 126 -14.79 17.77 -11.24
CA GLN A 126 -13.98 16.68 -11.80
C GLN A 126 -13.32 15.85 -10.71
N ALA A 127 -12.73 16.49 -9.70
CA ALA A 127 -12.14 15.79 -8.55
C ALA A 127 -13.22 14.99 -7.80
N ASP A 128 -14.42 15.53 -7.63
CA ASP A 128 -15.52 14.83 -6.96
C ASP A 128 -16.02 13.62 -7.77
N ALA A 129 -16.09 13.74 -9.10
CA ALA A 129 -16.41 12.60 -9.95
C ALA A 129 -15.38 11.46 -9.84
N VAL A 130 -14.09 11.80 -9.76
CA VAL A 130 -13.02 10.81 -9.54
C VAL A 130 -13.11 10.19 -8.15
N ARG A 131 -13.38 10.99 -7.10
CA ARG A 131 -13.61 10.47 -5.73
C ARG A 131 -14.79 9.49 -5.67
N ALA A 132 -15.86 9.76 -6.40
CA ALA A 132 -16.99 8.83 -6.48
C ALA A 132 -16.56 7.47 -7.07
N LYS A 133 -15.72 7.45 -8.11
CA LYS A 133 -15.15 6.22 -8.66
C LYS A 133 -14.25 5.50 -7.64
N VAL A 134 -13.44 6.23 -6.89
CA VAL A 134 -12.57 5.64 -5.85
C VAL A 134 -13.39 4.97 -4.74
N ARG A 135 -14.52 5.56 -4.33
CA ARG A 135 -15.42 4.93 -3.34
C ARG A 135 -15.98 3.58 -3.80
N CYS A 136 -16.17 3.41 -5.10
CA CYS A 136 -16.65 2.17 -5.70
C CYS A 136 -15.51 1.24 -6.17
N CYS A 137 -14.25 1.58 -5.86
CA CYS A 137 -13.10 0.79 -6.29
C CYS A 137 -13.05 -0.55 -5.56
N ASP A 138 -13.09 -1.63 -6.33
CA ASP A 138 -13.05 -3.02 -5.86
C ASP A 138 -11.65 -3.63 -5.84
N ARG A 139 -10.63 -2.86 -6.23
CA ARG A 139 -9.24 -3.34 -6.27
C ARG A 139 -8.73 -3.64 -4.87
N ASN A 140 -8.00 -4.75 -4.77
CA ASN A 140 -7.37 -5.17 -3.52
C ASN A 140 -5.94 -4.64 -3.33
N CYS A 141 -5.54 -3.56 -4.06
CA CYS A 141 -4.18 -3.02 -4.01
C CYS A 141 -3.67 -2.85 -2.59
N TRP A 142 -2.39 -3.20 -2.38
CA TRP A 142 -1.72 -3.07 -1.09
C TRP A 142 -0.34 -2.46 -1.28
N MET A 143 -0.30 -1.20 -1.72
CA MET A 143 0.92 -0.42 -1.94
C MET A 143 1.16 0.51 -0.76
N ILE A 144 2.42 0.70 -0.40
CA ILE A 144 2.80 1.47 0.79
C ILE A 144 2.22 2.88 0.81
N GLY A 145 2.22 3.58 -0.33
CA GLY A 145 1.67 4.93 -0.46
C GLY A 145 0.17 5.01 -0.16
N SER A 146 -0.60 3.95 -0.45
CA SER A 146 -2.05 3.89 -0.19
C SER A 146 -2.41 3.24 1.13
N VAL A 147 -1.50 2.48 1.73
CA VAL A 147 -1.77 1.69 2.94
C VAL A 147 -1.23 2.38 4.19
N SER A 148 -0.07 3.04 4.11
CA SER A 148 0.54 3.70 5.27
C SER A 148 -0.38 4.75 5.90
N PRO A 149 -0.99 5.69 5.16
CA PRO A 149 -1.98 6.60 5.73
C PRO A 149 -3.15 5.89 6.40
N ALA A 150 -3.71 4.86 5.73
CA ALA A 150 -4.82 4.08 6.28
C ALA A 150 -4.41 3.33 7.57
N MET A 151 -3.19 2.79 7.64
CA MET A 151 -2.69 2.14 8.86
C MET A 151 -2.57 3.11 10.04
N HIS A 152 -2.22 4.38 9.81
CA HIS A 152 -2.19 5.40 10.85
C HIS A 152 -3.60 5.84 11.27
N LYS A 153 -4.49 6.03 10.30
CA LYS A 153 -5.89 6.42 10.55
C LYS A 153 -6.66 5.33 11.30
N TYR A 154 -6.47 4.09 10.93
CA TYR A 154 -7.13 2.92 11.54
C TYR A 154 -6.17 2.12 12.43
N ILE A 155 -5.34 2.83 13.22
CA ILE A 155 -4.21 2.28 13.98
C ILE A 155 -4.58 1.06 14.85
N TRP A 156 -5.81 1.00 15.35
CA TRP A 156 -6.27 -0.10 16.18
C TRP A 156 -6.29 -1.45 15.46
N VAL A 157 -6.47 -1.45 14.13
CA VAL A 157 -6.48 -2.70 13.34
C VAL A 157 -5.09 -3.35 13.31
N PRO A 158 -4.02 -2.65 12.86
CA PRO A 158 -2.68 -3.21 12.92
C PRO A 158 -2.22 -3.46 14.36
N ALA A 159 -2.54 -2.60 15.33
CA ALA A 159 -2.15 -2.79 16.72
C ALA A 159 -2.76 -4.06 17.33
N PHE A 160 -4.06 -4.30 17.13
CA PHE A 160 -4.72 -5.52 17.60
C PHE A 160 -4.17 -6.77 16.92
N TRP A 161 -3.93 -6.71 15.61
CA TRP A 161 -3.31 -7.80 14.87
C TRP A 161 -1.92 -8.14 15.42
N VAL A 162 -1.08 -7.12 15.65
CA VAL A 162 0.27 -7.30 16.22
C VAL A 162 0.19 -7.92 17.61
N LEU A 163 -0.67 -7.39 18.49
CA LEU A 163 -0.85 -7.92 19.84
C LEU A 163 -1.20 -9.40 19.81
N ARG A 164 -2.21 -9.78 19.02
CA ARG A 164 -2.64 -11.17 18.89
C ARG A 164 -1.54 -12.11 18.37
N HIS A 165 -0.67 -11.62 17.46
CA HIS A 165 0.38 -12.45 16.89
C HIS A 165 1.62 -12.51 17.79
N LYS A 166 1.93 -11.43 18.50
CA LYS A 166 3.04 -11.44 19.48
C LYS A 166 2.78 -12.34 20.67
N LEU A 167 1.54 -12.45 21.13
CA LEU A 167 1.19 -13.38 22.22
C LEU A 167 1.47 -14.87 21.88
N ARG A 168 1.71 -15.21 20.61
CA ARG A 168 2.13 -16.56 20.21
C ARG A 168 3.62 -16.81 20.38
N PHE A 169 4.42 -15.76 20.66
CA PHE A 169 5.87 -15.83 20.87
C PHE A 169 6.28 -15.70 22.34
N TRP A 170 5.30 -15.59 23.24
CA TRP A 170 5.44 -15.64 24.70
C TRP A 170 4.82 -16.94 25.25
#